data_6831233cdeec4f68e384e9c64d9a6018
#
_entry.id   6831233cdeec4f68e384e9c64d9a6018
#
_cell.length_a   1.000
_cell.length_b   1.000
_cell.length_c   1.000
_cell.angle_alpha   90.00
_cell.angle_beta   90.00
_cell.angle_gamma   90.00
#
_symmetry.space_group_name_H-M   'P 1'
#
loop_
_entity.id
_entity.type
_entity.pdbx_description
1 polymer ?
#
loop_
_entity_poly.entity_id
_entity_poly.type
_entity_poly.pdbx_seq_one_letter_code
_entity_poly.pdbx_strand_id
1 'polypeptide(L)'
;YRGISGLHRTKPRQGLDMDDLVYPYDDMETLKNRIIYYESMRGCPFSCSYCLSSIEKSVRIKSPEKTERELDFFLENKVPQVKFVDRTFNCNHAYAYRIWKYIGEHDNGVTNFHFEIGGDLLHEEDFLLFDTFRPGLVQFEIGVQSTNPDTLKAIRRTADWDLLQKN
;
A
#
# COMPACT_ATOMS: atom_id res chain seq x y z
N TYR A 1 -0.06 -0.22 30.00
CA TYR A 1 0.06 0.90 30.94
C TYR A 1 0.36 0.36 32.34
N ARG A 2 1.40 0.87 32.98
CA ARG A 2 1.83 0.46 34.32
C ARG A 2 1.44 1.55 35.33
N GLY A 3 0.39 1.28 36.12
CA GLY A 3 -0.09 2.20 37.14
C GLY A 3 0.39 1.81 38.55
N ILE A 4 -0.05 2.55 39.58
CA ILE A 4 0.25 2.33 41.00
C ILE A 4 -0.19 0.93 41.48
N SER A 5 -1.25 0.36 40.88
CA SER A 5 -1.82 -0.96 41.21
C SER A 5 -1.35 -2.11 40.30
N GLY A 6 -0.32 -1.87 39.42
CA GLY A 6 0.22 -2.91 38.52
C GLY A 6 -0.07 -2.70 37.05
N LEU A 7 -0.12 -3.78 36.26
CA LEU A 7 -0.34 -3.75 34.82
C LEU A 7 -1.84 -3.73 34.52
N HIS A 8 -2.31 -2.64 33.92
CA HIS A 8 -3.68 -2.53 33.42
C HIS A 8 -3.72 -2.80 31.91
N ARG A 9 -4.49 -3.81 31.52
CA ARG A 9 -4.74 -4.14 30.10
C ARG A 9 -6.16 -3.73 29.74
N THR A 10 -6.29 -2.77 28.84
CA THR A 10 -7.60 -2.40 28.28
C THR A 10 -8.10 -3.47 27.33
N LYS A 11 -9.41 -3.56 27.16
CA LYS A 11 -10.01 -4.41 26.11
C LYS A 11 -9.58 -3.88 24.74
N PRO A 12 -9.39 -4.77 23.75
CA PRO A 12 -9.18 -4.34 22.37
C PRO A 12 -10.33 -3.43 21.95
N ARG A 13 -10.00 -2.32 21.30
CA ARG A 13 -11.01 -1.48 20.65
C ARG A 13 -11.36 -2.08 19.29
N GLN A 14 -12.59 -1.83 18.84
CA GLN A 14 -12.95 -2.05 17.44
C GLN A 14 -12.04 -1.19 16.55
N GLY A 15 -11.61 -1.71 15.40
CA GLY A 15 -10.78 -0.96 14.46
C GLY A 15 -11.47 0.33 14.02
N LEU A 16 -10.72 1.42 13.94
CA LEU A 16 -11.21 2.67 13.40
C LEU A 16 -11.55 2.50 11.91
N ASP A 17 -12.55 3.23 11.44
CA ASP A 17 -12.74 3.47 10.01
C ASP A 17 -11.51 4.20 9.46
N MET A 18 -11.03 3.80 8.28
CA MET A 18 -9.86 4.44 7.67
C MET A 18 -10.18 5.87 7.22
N ASP A 19 -11.45 6.16 6.98
CA ASP A 19 -11.88 7.51 6.61
C ASP A 19 -11.93 8.46 7.81
N ASP A 20 -11.95 7.95 9.05
CA ASP A 20 -11.87 8.77 10.27
C ASP A 20 -10.41 9.20 10.59
N LEU A 21 -9.41 8.63 9.89
CA LEU A 21 -8.02 8.98 10.14
C LEU A 21 -7.73 10.42 9.69
N VAL A 22 -7.11 11.18 10.60
CA VAL A 22 -6.66 12.53 10.30
C VAL A 22 -5.48 12.49 9.35
N TYR A 23 -5.51 13.31 8.31
CA TYR A 23 -4.38 13.48 7.39
C TYR A 23 -3.25 14.24 8.11
N PRO A 24 -2.04 13.67 8.21
CA PRO A 24 -1.01 14.23 9.08
C PRO A 24 -0.10 15.27 8.40
N TYR A 25 -0.30 15.52 7.10
CA TYR A 25 0.60 16.36 6.31
C TYR A 25 -0.04 17.71 6.03
N ASP A 26 0.42 18.75 6.72
CA ASP A 26 -0.08 20.14 6.61
C ASP A 26 1.05 21.17 6.34
N ASP A 27 2.31 20.77 6.58
CA ASP A 27 3.48 21.62 6.36
C ASP A 27 4.57 20.90 5.57
N MET A 28 4.75 21.29 4.31
CA MET A 28 5.78 20.72 3.43
C MET A 28 7.20 21.22 3.72
N GLU A 29 7.38 22.34 4.41
CA GLU A 29 8.72 22.83 4.73
C GLU A 29 9.46 21.86 5.65
N THR A 30 8.76 21.27 6.62
CA THR A 30 9.34 20.29 7.54
C THR A 30 9.61 18.94 6.87
N LEU A 31 9.01 18.71 5.70
CA LEU A 31 9.07 17.43 4.95
C LEU A 31 10.02 17.48 3.75
N LYS A 32 10.67 18.62 3.50
CA LYS A 32 11.63 18.75 2.39
C LYS A 32 12.73 17.70 2.47
N ASN A 33 13.04 17.08 1.33
CA ASN A 33 14.07 16.05 1.18
C ASN A 33 13.82 14.77 2.01
N ARG A 34 12.57 14.47 2.33
CA ARG A 34 12.17 13.25 3.03
C ARG A 34 11.29 12.40 2.12
N ILE A 35 11.38 11.09 2.31
CA ILE A 35 10.38 10.16 1.79
C ILE A 35 9.13 10.33 2.64
N ILE A 36 8.00 10.59 1.99
CA ILE A 36 6.72 10.69 2.67
C ILE A 36 6.07 9.31 2.69
N TYR A 37 5.66 8.87 3.87
CA TYR A 37 4.95 7.60 4.04
C TYR A 37 3.45 7.85 4.08
N TYR A 38 2.71 7.12 3.25
CA TYR A 38 1.27 7.25 3.14
C TYR A 38 0.59 5.90 3.34
N GLU A 39 -0.50 5.86 4.10
CA GLU A 39 -1.30 4.67 4.35
C GLU A 39 -2.71 4.87 3.81
N SER A 40 -3.10 4.09 2.81
CA SER A 40 -4.45 4.06 2.27
C SER A 40 -5.26 2.86 2.73
N MET A 41 -4.58 1.80 3.14
CA MET A 41 -5.23 0.60 3.68
C MET A 41 -4.40 -0.03 4.80
N ARG A 42 -5.07 -0.75 5.67
CA ARG A 42 -4.46 -1.45 6.80
C ARG A 42 -4.95 -2.88 6.89
N GLY A 43 -4.03 -3.80 7.18
CA GLY A 43 -4.25 -5.24 7.18
C GLY A 43 -3.69 -5.90 5.92
N CYS A 44 -3.72 -7.25 5.91
CA CYS A 44 -3.28 -8.05 4.77
C CYS A 44 -4.11 -9.35 4.72
N PRO A 45 -4.70 -9.72 3.58
CA PRO A 45 -5.55 -10.90 3.50
C PRO A 45 -4.75 -12.21 3.55
N PHE A 46 -3.43 -12.14 3.32
CA PHE A 46 -2.56 -13.30 3.26
C PHE A 46 -2.14 -13.81 4.65
N SER A 47 -1.65 -15.06 4.69
CA SER A 47 -1.36 -15.78 5.93
C SER A 47 0.10 -16.21 6.04
N CYS A 48 1.02 -15.46 5.41
CA CYS A 48 2.44 -15.80 5.41
C CYS A 48 2.97 -15.95 6.85
N SER A 49 3.57 -17.11 7.15
CA SER A 49 3.92 -17.50 8.52
C SER A 49 5.03 -16.65 9.16
N TYR A 50 5.82 -15.98 8.35
CA TYR A 50 6.93 -15.13 8.78
C TYR A 50 6.53 -13.64 8.93
N CYS A 51 5.31 -13.27 8.50
CA CYS A 51 4.91 -11.87 8.39
C CYS A 51 3.98 -11.46 9.54
N LEU A 52 4.34 -10.39 10.26
CA LEU A 52 3.51 -9.81 11.32
C LEU A 52 2.17 -9.31 10.80
N SER A 53 2.08 -8.86 9.55
CA SER A 53 0.85 -8.37 8.95
C SER A 53 -0.20 -9.47 8.75
N SER A 54 0.18 -10.75 8.83
CA SER A 54 -0.74 -11.88 8.76
C SER A 54 -1.62 -12.04 10.01
N ILE A 55 -1.35 -11.29 11.08
CA ILE A 55 -2.14 -11.30 12.32
C ILE A 55 -3.48 -10.60 12.10
N GLU A 56 -3.50 -9.48 11.36
CA GLU A 56 -4.72 -8.75 11.02
C GLU A 56 -5.14 -9.05 9.58
N LYS A 57 -6.07 -9.98 9.41
CA LYS A 57 -6.52 -10.44 8.08
C LYS A 57 -7.61 -9.57 7.45
N SER A 58 -8.29 -8.77 8.26
CA SER A 58 -9.28 -7.83 7.75
C SER A 58 -8.58 -6.63 7.14
N VAL A 59 -8.74 -6.47 5.84
CA VAL A 59 -8.25 -5.27 5.15
C VAL A 59 -9.27 -4.16 5.29
N ARG A 60 -8.86 -3.04 5.87
CA ARG A 60 -9.63 -1.81 5.95
C ARG A 60 -9.04 -0.81 4.99
N ILE A 61 -9.86 -0.19 4.17
CA ILE A 61 -9.42 0.66 3.06
C ILE A 61 -10.10 2.02 3.21
N LYS A 62 -9.37 3.11 3.00
CA LYS A 62 -9.95 4.45 2.84
C LYS A 62 -10.84 4.48 1.60
N SER A 63 -11.87 5.31 1.61
CA SER A 63 -12.61 5.56 0.38
C SER A 63 -11.67 6.10 -0.71
N PRO A 64 -11.88 5.70 -1.97
CA PRO A 64 -11.06 6.22 -3.07
C PRO A 64 -11.08 7.75 -3.12
N GLU A 65 -12.25 8.35 -2.87
CA GLU A 65 -12.46 9.80 -2.87
C GLU A 65 -11.61 10.51 -1.81
N LYS A 66 -11.43 9.90 -0.63
CA LYS A 66 -10.55 10.43 0.40
C LYS A 66 -9.08 10.30 0.00
N THR A 67 -8.71 9.14 -0.53
CA THR A 67 -7.35 8.89 -0.99
C THR A 67 -6.96 9.86 -2.11
N GLU A 68 -7.81 10.06 -3.10
CA GLU A 68 -7.62 11.00 -4.20
C GLU A 68 -7.37 12.42 -3.67
N ARG A 69 -8.22 12.93 -2.78
CA ARG A 69 -8.02 14.25 -2.14
C ARG A 69 -6.73 14.39 -1.34
N GLU A 70 -6.30 13.30 -0.67
CA GLU A 70 -5.04 13.31 0.09
C GLU A 70 -3.83 13.26 -0.86
N LEU A 71 -3.95 12.60 -2.01
CA LEU A 71 -2.92 12.58 -3.06
C LEU A 71 -2.75 13.93 -3.76
N ASP A 72 -3.84 14.70 -3.93
CA ASP A 72 -3.78 16.06 -4.48
C ASP A 72 -2.78 16.93 -3.73
N PHE A 73 -2.75 16.83 -2.40
CA PHE A 73 -1.78 17.56 -1.59
C PHE A 73 -0.33 17.25 -1.98
N PHE A 74 -0.01 15.98 -2.23
CA PHE A 74 1.35 15.59 -2.65
C PHE A 74 1.67 16.05 -4.07
N LEU A 75 0.69 15.95 -4.97
CA LEU A 75 0.84 16.33 -6.37
C LEU A 75 0.98 17.86 -6.51
N GLU A 76 0.16 18.65 -5.82
CA GLU A 76 0.21 20.12 -5.83
C GLU A 76 1.53 20.64 -5.25
N ASN A 77 2.03 20.00 -4.19
CA ASN A 77 3.28 20.38 -3.54
C ASN A 77 4.52 19.74 -4.19
N LYS A 78 4.37 18.99 -5.30
CA LYS A 78 5.45 18.35 -6.04
C LYS A 78 6.37 17.52 -5.13
N VAL A 79 5.79 16.74 -4.23
CA VAL A 79 6.52 15.87 -3.32
C VAL A 79 7.36 14.89 -4.15
N PRO A 80 8.69 14.82 -3.98
CA PRO A 80 9.52 13.99 -4.84
C PRO A 80 9.18 12.50 -4.77
N GLN A 81 8.87 11.99 -3.56
CA GLN A 81 8.56 10.58 -3.37
C GLN A 81 7.53 10.35 -2.26
N VAL A 82 6.48 9.60 -2.60
CA VAL A 82 5.46 9.11 -1.68
C VAL A 82 5.52 7.59 -1.65
N LYS A 83 5.85 6.99 -0.49
CA LYS A 83 5.84 5.55 -0.30
C LYS A 83 4.56 5.13 0.41
N PHE A 84 3.73 4.35 -0.28
CA PHE A 84 2.61 3.65 0.33
C PHE A 84 3.14 2.56 1.26
N VAL A 85 2.62 2.52 2.48
CA VAL A 85 2.98 1.50 3.48
C VAL A 85 1.96 0.37 3.57
N ASP A 86 1.05 0.33 2.63
CA ASP A 86 0.04 -0.71 2.45
C ASP A 86 0.73 -2.03 2.12
N ARG A 87 0.38 -3.11 2.83
CA ARG A 87 1.15 -4.37 2.80
C ARG A 87 1.02 -5.19 1.52
N THR A 88 -0.06 -5.01 0.79
CA THR A 88 -0.27 -5.54 -0.55
C THR A 88 -1.31 -4.64 -1.19
N PHE A 89 -0.87 -3.54 -1.75
CA PHE A 89 -1.75 -2.47 -2.24
C PHE A 89 -2.81 -2.97 -3.22
N ASN A 90 -2.44 -3.89 -4.11
CA ASN A 90 -3.34 -4.44 -5.11
C ASN A 90 -4.14 -5.69 -4.65
N CYS A 91 -4.24 -5.93 -3.34
CA CYS A 91 -5.11 -7.00 -2.83
C CYS A 91 -6.61 -6.71 -3.05
N ASN A 92 -6.97 -5.46 -3.29
CA ASN A 92 -8.25 -5.03 -3.86
C ASN A 92 -7.97 -4.38 -5.20
N HIS A 93 -8.10 -5.14 -6.28
CA HIS A 93 -7.75 -4.71 -7.63
C HIS A 93 -8.52 -3.46 -8.08
N ALA A 94 -9.84 -3.43 -7.87
CA ALA A 94 -10.66 -2.29 -8.31
C ALA A 94 -10.23 -0.96 -7.64
N TYR A 95 -9.85 -1.04 -6.35
CA TYR A 95 -9.31 0.11 -5.63
C TYR A 95 -7.94 0.52 -6.18
N ALA A 96 -7.03 -0.44 -6.32
CA ALA A 96 -5.66 -0.18 -6.80
C ALA A 96 -5.67 0.43 -8.20
N TYR A 97 -6.43 -0.15 -9.13
CA TYR A 97 -6.58 0.34 -10.49
C TYR A 97 -7.11 1.79 -10.53
N ARG A 98 -8.14 2.10 -9.71
CA ARG A 98 -8.67 3.46 -9.63
C ARG A 98 -7.63 4.47 -9.14
N ILE A 99 -6.85 4.11 -8.12
CA ILE A 99 -5.82 5.01 -7.58
C ILE A 99 -4.65 5.16 -8.56
N TRP A 100 -4.18 4.09 -9.19
CA TRP A 100 -3.15 4.19 -10.22
C TRP A 100 -3.60 5.04 -11.41
N LYS A 101 -4.83 4.84 -11.86
CA LYS A 101 -5.41 5.67 -12.93
C LYS A 101 -5.46 7.14 -12.54
N TYR A 102 -5.92 7.45 -11.33
CA TYR A 102 -5.95 8.81 -10.78
C TYR A 102 -4.56 9.45 -10.79
N ILE A 103 -3.55 8.74 -10.31
CA ILE A 103 -2.15 9.19 -10.29
C ILE A 103 -1.64 9.47 -11.72
N GLY A 104 -1.96 8.60 -12.69
CA GLY A 104 -1.58 8.78 -14.08
C GLY A 104 -2.22 10.01 -14.72
N GLU A 105 -3.50 10.23 -14.45
CA GLU A 105 -4.27 11.37 -14.99
C GLU A 105 -3.85 12.73 -14.37
N HIS A 106 -3.24 12.72 -13.17
CA HIS A 106 -2.82 13.91 -12.43
C HIS A 106 -1.31 14.02 -12.29
N ASP A 107 -0.52 13.32 -13.11
CA ASP A 107 0.94 13.35 -13.05
C ASP A 107 1.48 14.79 -13.17
N ASN A 108 2.21 15.21 -12.15
CA ASN A 108 2.84 16.54 -12.10
C ASN A 108 4.27 16.58 -12.68
N GLY A 109 4.75 15.48 -13.26
CA GLY A 109 6.07 15.34 -13.84
C GLY A 109 7.23 15.18 -12.83
N VAL A 110 6.94 15.16 -11.52
CA VAL A 110 7.95 15.12 -10.45
C VAL A 110 7.74 13.96 -9.50
N THR A 111 6.53 13.81 -8.95
CA THR A 111 6.25 12.87 -7.87
C THR A 111 6.40 11.42 -8.34
N ASN A 112 7.11 10.61 -7.54
CA ASN A 112 7.16 9.16 -7.64
C ASN A 112 6.29 8.55 -6.54
N PHE A 113 5.48 7.57 -6.92
CA PHE A 113 4.67 6.78 -5.99
C PHE A 113 5.18 5.36 -5.90
N HIS A 114 5.55 4.92 -4.71
CA HIS A 114 6.09 3.59 -4.46
C HIS A 114 5.07 2.71 -3.75
N PHE A 115 4.82 1.50 -4.28
CA PHE A 115 3.83 0.56 -3.77
C PHE A 115 4.45 -0.80 -3.49
N GLU A 116 4.05 -1.45 -2.38
CA GLU A 116 4.29 -2.87 -2.14
C GLU A 116 3.10 -3.66 -2.72
N ILE A 117 3.35 -4.53 -3.70
CA ILE A 117 2.29 -5.25 -4.43
C ILE A 117 2.53 -6.76 -4.51
N GLY A 118 1.46 -7.52 -4.79
CA GLY A 118 1.55 -8.88 -5.30
C GLY A 118 1.67 -8.86 -6.82
N GLY A 119 2.79 -9.29 -7.39
CA GLY A 119 2.98 -9.27 -8.84
C GLY A 119 2.07 -10.26 -9.57
N ASP A 120 1.70 -11.35 -8.90
CA ASP A 120 0.73 -12.35 -9.37
C ASP A 120 -0.74 -11.87 -9.30
N LEU A 121 -0.98 -10.69 -8.73
CA LEU A 121 -2.30 -10.06 -8.65
C LEU A 121 -2.49 -8.97 -9.72
N LEU A 122 -1.50 -8.75 -10.58
CA LEU A 122 -1.63 -7.80 -11.69
C LEU A 122 -2.45 -8.41 -12.83
N HIS A 123 -3.28 -7.59 -13.45
CA HIS A 123 -4.11 -7.91 -14.59
C HIS A 123 -3.57 -7.26 -15.87
N GLU A 124 -3.97 -7.75 -17.03
CA GLU A 124 -3.54 -7.19 -18.32
C GLU A 124 -3.87 -5.69 -18.46
N GLU A 125 -5.01 -5.27 -17.93
CA GLU A 125 -5.42 -3.86 -17.94
C GLU A 125 -4.51 -2.94 -17.14
N ASP A 126 -3.84 -3.48 -16.08
CA ASP A 126 -2.88 -2.70 -15.30
C ASP A 126 -1.64 -2.37 -16.14
N PHE A 127 -1.14 -3.32 -16.93
CA PHE A 127 0.00 -3.08 -17.82
C PHE A 127 -0.35 -2.06 -18.90
N LEU A 128 -1.54 -2.17 -19.50
CA LEU A 128 -2.02 -1.19 -20.48
C LEU A 128 -2.09 0.22 -19.88
N LEU A 129 -2.47 0.33 -18.59
CA LEU A 129 -2.47 1.59 -17.88
C LEU A 129 -1.05 2.09 -17.63
N PHE A 130 -0.14 1.21 -17.15
CA PHE A 130 1.24 1.59 -16.85
C PHE A 130 2.04 1.99 -18.08
N ASP A 131 1.72 1.45 -19.26
CA ASP A 131 2.33 1.85 -20.53
C ASP A 131 2.05 3.32 -20.89
N THR A 132 0.99 3.90 -20.29
CA THR A 132 0.67 5.33 -20.48
C THR A 132 1.45 6.24 -19.52
N PHE A 133 2.13 5.69 -18.53
CA PHE A 133 2.76 6.46 -17.47
C PHE A 133 4.13 6.99 -17.90
N ARG A 134 4.45 8.16 -17.38
CA ARG A 134 5.80 8.68 -17.42
C ARG A 134 6.76 7.71 -16.70
N PRO A 135 7.94 7.44 -17.26
CA PRO A 135 9.00 6.69 -16.53
C PRO A 135 9.26 7.33 -15.16
N GLY A 136 9.19 6.50 -14.12
CA GLY A 136 9.41 6.93 -12.73
C GLY A 136 8.18 7.52 -12.03
N LEU A 137 6.99 7.53 -12.64
CA LEU A 137 5.75 7.90 -11.95
C LEU A 137 5.41 6.90 -10.86
N VAL A 138 5.47 5.61 -11.17
CA VAL A 138 5.25 4.52 -10.22
C VAL A 138 6.48 3.65 -10.06
N GLN A 139 6.65 3.08 -8.87
CA GLN A 139 7.67 2.10 -8.54
C GLN A 139 7.02 0.98 -7.73
N PHE A 140 7.29 -0.27 -8.11
CA PHE A 140 6.75 -1.43 -7.43
C PHE A 140 7.82 -2.20 -6.66
N GLU A 141 7.47 -2.60 -5.44
CA GLU A 141 8.22 -3.55 -4.63
C GLU A 141 7.45 -4.87 -4.60
N ILE A 142 8.06 -5.92 -5.17
CA ILE A 142 7.44 -7.25 -5.31
C ILE A 142 8.26 -8.27 -4.55
N GLY A 143 7.67 -8.84 -3.50
CA GLY A 143 8.32 -9.87 -2.70
C GLY A 143 8.12 -11.25 -3.30
N VAL A 144 9.12 -11.83 -3.93
CA VAL A 144 9.09 -13.21 -4.48
C VAL A 144 9.23 -14.27 -3.38
N GLN A 145 10.11 -14.05 -2.41
CA GLN A 145 10.46 -14.92 -1.27
C GLN A 145 11.17 -16.22 -1.67
N SER A 146 10.56 -17.05 -2.52
CA SER A 146 11.12 -18.30 -3.01
C SER A 146 10.44 -18.70 -4.32
N THR A 147 11.16 -19.44 -5.15
CA THR A 147 10.63 -20.11 -6.36
C THR A 147 10.34 -21.58 -6.11
N ASN A 148 10.70 -22.11 -4.93
CA ASN A 148 10.47 -23.49 -4.57
C ASN A 148 9.06 -23.69 -3.99
N PRO A 149 8.19 -24.53 -4.61
CA PRO A 149 6.82 -24.72 -4.18
C PRO A 149 6.69 -25.27 -2.75
N ASP A 150 7.58 -26.15 -2.31
CA ASP A 150 7.54 -26.70 -0.96
C ASP A 150 7.87 -25.62 0.08
N THR A 151 8.82 -24.74 -0.24
CA THR A 151 9.14 -23.58 0.60
C THR A 151 7.94 -22.65 0.69
N LEU A 152 7.33 -22.28 -0.44
CA LEU A 152 6.15 -21.40 -0.47
C LEU A 152 5.00 -21.99 0.35
N LYS A 153 4.75 -23.30 0.23
CA LYS A 153 3.76 -24.02 1.03
C LYS A 153 4.08 -23.99 2.53
N ALA A 154 5.35 -24.25 2.89
CA ALA A 154 5.80 -24.25 4.28
C ALA A 154 5.63 -22.88 4.96
N ILE A 155 5.91 -21.79 4.23
CA ILE A 155 5.73 -20.40 4.73
C ILE A 155 4.31 -19.87 4.52
N ARG A 156 3.38 -20.68 4.01
CA ARG A 156 1.98 -20.31 3.72
C ARG A 156 1.85 -19.07 2.82
N ARG A 157 2.76 -18.96 1.84
CA ARG A 157 2.68 -17.90 0.84
C ARG A 157 1.94 -18.44 -0.38
N THR A 158 0.77 -17.88 -0.63
CA THR A 158 -0.02 -18.16 -1.82
C THR A 158 0.41 -17.18 -2.92
N ALA A 159 1.38 -17.57 -3.73
CA ALA A 159 1.78 -16.81 -4.91
C ALA A 159 1.71 -17.76 -6.12
N ASP A 160 1.16 -17.28 -7.21
CA ASP A 160 1.18 -17.99 -8.50
C ASP A 160 2.49 -17.64 -9.21
N TRP A 161 3.43 -18.61 -9.20
CA TRP A 161 4.75 -18.40 -9.77
C TRP A 161 4.71 -18.24 -11.28
N ASP A 162 3.88 -19.01 -11.99
CA ASP A 162 3.79 -18.96 -13.44
C ASP A 162 3.20 -17.62 -13.89
N LEU A 163 2.20 -17.12 -13.17
CA LEU A 163 1.62 -15.82 -13.41
C LEU A 163 2.61 -14.69 -13.08
N LEU A 164 3.35 -14.82 -11.96
CA LEU A 164 4.37 -13.84 -11.58
C LEU A 164 5.52 -13.74 -12.62
N GLN A 165 5.89 -14.86 -13.27
CA GLN A 165 6.90 -14.84 -14.33
C GLN A 165 6.36 -14.25 -15.64
N LYS A 166 5.06 -14.40 -15.89
CA LYS A 166 4.41 -13.85 -17.08
C LYS A 166 4.24 -12.33 -16.97
N ASN A 167 3.95 -11.85 -15.77
CA ASN A 167 3.77 -10.44 -15.42
C ASN A 167 5.11 -9.75 -15.17
#